data_2cecd7935048fd51b26153064d6e01f9
#
_entry.id   2cecd7935048fd51b26153064d6e01f9
#
_cell.length_a   1.000
_cell.length_b   1.000
_cell.length_c   1.000
_cell.angle_alpha   90.00
_cell.angle_beta   90.00
_cell.angle_gamma   90.00
#
_symmetry.space_group_name_H-M   'P 1'
#
loop_
_entity.id
_entity.type
_entity.pdbx_description
1 polymer ?
#
loop_
_entity_poly.entity_id
_entity_poly.type
_entity_poly.pdbx_seq_one_letter_code
_entity_poly.pdbx_strand_id
1 'polypeptide(L)'
;MYYTRCKSDVILSPTKNYCRFRQYIKLCLVKRITIYKIKERQELDNMASTPFKFDHVGSFLRPESLKKARRDYEAGSITAEELKSVEDEAITELIKKEKEVGLHAITDGEFRRATWHLDFMWAFDGVGHSKTETGLPFHGEAAMIDDTYLTGKIVYKTHPFIEHFKFVQQFEDENTVAKLTIPAPAQFLEQMIMPFAWGNTKKFYDTPEQVAEDIANGYKEFIKDVYAAGCRNLQFDDCSWGMVVDPSACKFFGTTPAGLEKIKNTLLDINNKSIEGKPEDLVINTHVCRGNFHSTYASSGAYTGVAATLFAKENVNAYYLEYDDERSGGFEPLKNVTGDKKVVLGLITTKSPELEDEQVIIDRINEAAKYIPLDRLCLSPQCGFASCEIGNKLTEEEQWAKLRLVKKIAKKVWG
;
A
#
# COMPACT_ATOMS: atom_id res chain seq x y z
N MET A 1 62.88 -58.93 -6.18
CA MET A 1 64.13 -58.64 -5.42
C MET A 1 64.00 -57.21 -4.85
N TYR A 2 64.29 -57.11 -3.57
CA TYR A 2 64.41 -55.98 -2.67
C TYR A 2 63.15 -55.35 -2.07
N TYR A 3 62.89 -55.84 -0.85
CA TYR A 3 62.26 -55.19 0.29
C TYR A 3 63.01 -53.91 0.70
N THR A 4 62.32 -52.89 1.07
CA THR A 4 62.73 -52.03 2.20
C THR A 4 61.49 -51.52 2.95
N ARG A 5 61.37 -51.92 4.18
CA ARG A 5 60.51 -51.43 5.24
C ARG A 5 60.93 -50.00 5.57
N CYS A 6 59.98 -49.14 5.84
CA CYS A 6 60.12 -48.08 6.81
C CYS A 6 58.85 -48.04 7.69
N LYS A 7 59.01 -48.51 8.92
CA LYS A 7 58.10 -48.33 10.05
C LYS A 7 58.25 -46.91 10.57
N SER A 8 57.20 -46.23 10.83
CA SER A 8 57.06 -45.35 11.97
C SER A 8 55.58 -45.16 12.25
N ASP A 9 55.05 -46.06 13.07
CA ASP A 9 53.76 -45.93 13.74
C ASP A 9 53.87 -44.78 14.75
N VAL A 10 53.34 -43.61 14.40
CA VAL A 10 53.09 -42.58 15.39
C VAL A 10 51.72 -42.88 15.99
N ILE A 11 51.71 -43.65 17.09
CA ILE A 11 50.54 -43.85 17.96
C ILE A 11 50.25 -42.48 18.60
N LEU A 12 49.38 -41.69 18.01
CA LEU A 12 48.82 -40.50 18.67
C LEU A 12 47.88 -40.96 19.77
N SER A 13 48.15 -40.49 21.00
CA SER A 13 47.37 -40.87 22.20
C SER A 13 45.88 -40.54 21.98
N PRO A 14 44.95 -41.38 22.49
CA PRO A 14 43.51 -41.20 22.33
C PRO A 14 42.99 -39.81 22.74
N THR A 15 43.67 -39.18 23.70
CA THR A 15 43.34 -37.84 24.21
C THR A 15 43.59 -36.70 23.22
N LYS A 16 44.60 -36.77 22.35
CA LYS A 16 44.85 -35.73 21.31
C LYS A 16 43.85 -35.81 20.16
N ASN A 17 43.40 -36.98 19.81
CA ASN A 17 42.36 -37.16 18.78
C ASN A 17 40.99 -36.69 19.29
N TYR A 18 40.67 -36.90 20.56
CA TYR A 18 39.45 -36.45 21.19
C TYR A 18 39.38 -34.90 21.27
N CYS A 19 40.50 -34.24 21.55
CA CYS A 19 40.59 -32.78 21.60
C CYS A 19 40.42 -32.15 20.19
N ARG A 20 41.02 -32.73 19.15
CA ARG A 20 40.85 -32.30 17.74
C ARG A 20 39.44 -32.50 17.25
N PHE A 21 38.80 -33.62 17.59
CA PHE A 21 37.42 -33.91 17.24
C PHE A 21 36.42 -32.94 17.94
N ARG A 22 36.63 -32.60 19.20
CA ARG A 22 35.85 -31.57 19.92
C ARG A 22 36.04 -30.18 19.32
N GLN A 23 37.26 -29.81 18.90
CA GLN A 23 37.51 -28.55 18.23
C GLN A 23 36.83 -28.49 16.83
N TYR A 24 36.85 -29.61 16.10
CA TYR A 24 36.19 -29.72 14.81
C TYR A 24 34.66 -29.60 14.94
N ILE A 25 34.04 -30.28 15.92
CA ILE A 25 32.62 -30.14 16.21
C ILE A 25 32.24 -28.71 16.62
N LYS A 26 33.04 -28.07 17.50
CA LYS A 26 32.84 -26.66 17.86
C LYS A 26 32.92 -25.75 16.64
N LEU A 27 33.88 -25.97 15.76
CA LEU A 27 34.03 -25.15 14.52
C LEU A 27 32.87 -25.35 13.55
N CYS A 28 32.37 -26.58 13.39
CA CYS A 28 31.20 -26.90 12.60
C CYS A 28 29.90 -26.31 13.20
N LEU A 29 29.74 -26.34 14.52
CA LEU A 29 28.62 -25.73 15.22
C LEU A 29 28.64 -24.19 15.08
N VAL A 30 29.79 -23.56 15.28
CA VAL A 30 29.96 -22.11 15.11
C VAL A 30 29.67 -21.72 13.67
N LYS A 31 30.19 -22.44 12.67
CA LYS A 31 29.85 -22.19 11.25
C LYS A 31 28.38 -22.37 10.95
N ARG A 32 27.72 -23.40 11.47
CA ARG A 32 26.28 -23.60 11.32
C ARG A 32 25.47 -22.48 11.97
N ILE A 33 25.81 -22.05 13.17
CA ILE A 33 25.16 -20.93 13.87
C ILE A 33 25.40 -19.61 13.11
N THR A 34 26.59 -19.39 12.56
CA THR A 34 26.89 -18.21 11.75
C THR A 34 26.13 -18.20 10.45
N ILE A 35 26.04 -19.34 9.74
CA ILE A 35 25.24 -19.50 8.52
C ILE A 35 23.75 -19.32 8.83
N TYR A 36 23.26 -19.86 9.95
CA TYR A 36 21.87 -19.68 10.38
C TYR A 36 21.57 -18.20 10.67
N LYS A 37 22.44 -17.52 11.44
CA LYS A 37 22.30 -16.08 11.73
C LYS A 37 22.44 -15.20 10.47
N ILE A 38 23.26 -15.59 9.49
CA ILE A 38 23.35 -14.86 8.21
C ILE A 38 22.10 -15.08 7.38
N LYS A 39 21.55 -16.30 7.34
CA LYS A 39 20.27 -16.58 6.71
C LYS A 39 19.11 -15.84 7.38
N GLU A 40 19.02 -15.93 8.70
CA GLU A 40 18.04 -15.22 9.50
C GLU A 40 18.12 -13.69 9.31
N ARG A 41 19.33 -13.13 9.21
CA ARG A 41 19.54 -11.71 8.89
C ARG A 41 19.21 -11.38 7.45
N GLN A 42 19.51 -12.25 6.47
CA GLN A 42 19.08 -12.10 5.08
C GLN A 42 17.57 -12.27 4.90
N GLU A 43 16.95 -13.15 5.67
CA GLU A 43 15.50 -13.32 5.71
C GLU A 43 14.83 -12.10 6.37
N LEU A 44 15.37 -11.55 7.44
CA LEU A 44 14.95 -10.29 8.07
C LEU A 44 15.19 -9.08 7.14
N ASP A 45 16.31 -9.00 6.44
CA ASP A 45 16.60 -7.96 5.45
C ASP A 45 15.69 -8.07 4.21
N ASN A 46 15.29 -9.30 3.82
CA ASN A 46 14.31 -9.54 2.77
C ASN A 46 12.87 -9.23 3.23
N MET A 47 12.54 -9.44 4.50
CA MET A 47 11.25 -9.06 5.10
C MET A 47 11.13 -7.55 5.31
N ALA A 48 12.23 -6.86 5.56
CA ALA A 48 12.26 -5.38 5.62
C ALA A 48 12.10 -4.70 4.25
N SER A 49 12.11 -5.45 3.14
CA SER A 49 12.06 -4.89 1.79
C SER A 49 10.65 -4.91 1.18
N THR A 50 9.69 -4.24 1.81
CA THR A 50 8.39 -3.97 1.16
C THR A 50 8.58 -3.03 -0.05
N PRO A 51 7.75 -3.13 -1.11
CA PRO A 51 6.74 -4.17 -1.34
C PRO A 51 7.35 -5.54 -1.66
N PHE A 52 6.58 -6.58 -1.36
CA PHE A 52 6.93 -7.97 -1.66
C PHE A 52 6.69 -8.31 -3.12
N LYS A 53 7.26 -9.44 -3.61
CA LYS A 53 7.11 -9.88 -5.02
C LYS A 53 5.66 -10.14 -5.42
N PHE A 54 4.81 -10.56 -4.48
CA PHE A 54 3.36 -10.46 -4.59
C PHE A 54 2.82 -9.71 -3.38
N ASP A 55 1.92 -8.79 -3.65
CA ASP A 55 1.39 -7.88 -2.64
C ASP A 55 -0.08 -7.54 -2.97
N HIS A 56 -0.70 -6.69 -2.18
CA HIS A 56 -2.05 -6.20 -2.39
C HIS A 56 -2.13 -4.71 -2.01
N VAL A 57 -3.19 -4.01 -2.43
CA VAL A 57 -3.33 -2.58 -2.16
C VAL A 57 -3.77 -2.32 -0.71
N GLY A 58 -4.73 -3.09 -0.17
CA GLY A 58 -5.03 -2.98 1.26
C GLY A 58 -6.48 -3.22 1.65
N SER A 59 -7.46 -2.79 0.85
CA SER A 59 -8.87 -2.97 1.18
C SER A 59 -9.44 -4.30 0.71
N PHE A 60 -10.31 -4.89 1.53
CA PHE A 60 -10.99 -6.18 1.30
C PHE A 60 -12.51 -6.03 1.40
N LEU A 61 -13.23 -6.97 0.78
CA LEU A 61 -14.70 -7.04 0.88
C LEU A 61 -15.14 -7.25 2.34
N ARG A 62 -15.99 -6.33 2.83
CA ARG A 62 -16.52 -6.41 4.20
C ARG A 62 -17.51 -7.56 4.33
N PRO A 63 -17.39 -8.41 5.37
CA PRO A 63 -18.39 -9.45 5.63
C PRO A 63 -19.75 -8.84 6.01
N GLU A 64 -20.84 -9.53 5.69
CA GLU A 64 -22.20 -9.04 5.97
C GLU A 64 -22.48 -8.83 7.46
N SER A 65 -21.84 -9.58 8.35
CA SER A 65 -21.92 -9.36 9.80
C SER A 65 -21.41 -7.96 10.19
N LEU A 66 -20.30 -7.52 9.61
CA LEU A 66 -19.74 -6.19 9.84
C LEU A 66 -20.63 -5.08 9.27
N LYS A 67 -21.10 -5.24 8.02
CA LYS A 67 -22.02 -4.29 7.39
C LYS A 67 -23.32 -4.15 8.21
N LYS A 68 -23.83 -5.27 8.75
CA LYS A 68 -25.00 -5.24 9.63
C LYS A 68 -24.70 -4.49 10.92
N ALA A 69 -23.60 -4.77 11.59
CA ALA A 69 -23.20 -4.09 12.83
C ALA A 69 -23.06 -2.56 12.63
N ARG A 70 -22.51 -2.11 11.49
CA ARG A 70 -22.45 -0.68 11.16
C ARG A 70 -23.82 -0.04 11.02
N ARG A 71 -24.74 -0.69 10.30
CA ARG A 71 -26.14 -0.22 10.22
C ARG A 71 -26.84 -0.19 11.58
N ASP A 72 -26.61 -1.19 12.41
CA ASP A 72 -27.17 -1.27 13.76
C ASP A 72 -26.61 -0.15 14.67
N TYR A 73 -25.32 0.19 14.53
CA TYR A 73 -24.69 1.30 15.23
C TYR A 73 -25.23 2.66 14.75
N GLU A 74 -25.34 2.88 13.44
CA GLU A 74 -25.94 4.09 12.87
C GLU A 74 -27.40 4.29 13.31
N ALA A 75 -28.14 3.19 13.48
CA ALA A 75 -29.51 3.20 14.01
C ALA A 75 -29.58 3.34 15.55
N GLY A 76 -28.44 3.40 16.24
CA GLY A 76 -28.35 3.46 17.70
C GLY A 76 -28.77 2.17 18.40
N SER A 77 -28.78 1.03 17.70
CA SER A 77 -29.21 -0.28 18.23
C SER A 77 -28.09 -1.03 18.95
N ILE A 78 -26.85 -0.67 18.72
CA ILE A 78 -25.65 -1.17 19.40
C ILE A 78 -24.73 -0.02 19.79
N THR A 79 -23.84 -0.25 20.76
CA THR A 79 -22.86 0.72 21.23
C THR A 79 -21.61 0.73 20.33
N ALA A 80 -20.75 1.74 20.50
CA ALA A 80 -19.46 1.82 19.83
C ALA A 80 -18.53 0.65 20.22
N GLU A 81 -18.59 0.19 21.47
CA GLU A 81 -17.83 -0.94 21.98
C GLU A 81 -18.28 -2.25 21.35
N GLU A 82 -19.59 -2.43 21.14
CA GLU A 82 -20.14 -3.59 20.46
C GLU A 82 -19.76 -3.60 18.97
N LEU A 83 -19.85 -2.46 18.28
CA LEU A 83 -19.34 -2.33 16.91
C LEU A 83 -17.87 -2.67 16.83
N LYS A 84 -17.05 -2.07 17.72
CA LYS A 84 -15.60 -2.36 17.78
C LYS A 84 -15.29 -3.84 17.97
N SER A 85 -16.08 -4.55 18.78
CA SER A 85 -15.91 -6.00 18.98
C SER A 85 -16.14 -6.78 17.68
N VAL A 86 -17.16 -6.42 16.90
CA VAL A 86 -17.43 -7.05 15.59
C VAL A 86 -16.33 -6.71 14.57
N GLU A 87 -15.81 -5.48 14.59
CA GLU A 87 -14.70 -5.06 13.75
C GLU A 87 -13.42 -5.86 14.09
N ASP A 88 -13.10 -5.99 15.37
CA ASP A 88 -11.94 -6.72 15.86
C ASP A 88 -11.97 -8.20 15.43
N GLU A 89 -13.15 -8.84 15.55
CA GLU A 89 -13.36 -10.22 15.11
C GLU A 89 -13.21 -10.36 13.59
N ALA A 90 -13.85 -9.49 12.83
CA ALA A 90 -13.79 -9.52 11.37
C ALA A 90 -12.36 -9.31 10.84
N ILE A 91 -11.61 -8.37 11.44
CA ILE A 91 -10.20 -8.11 11.07
C ILE A 91 -9.32 -9.30 11.45
N THR A 92 -9.54 -9.93 12.60
CA THR A 92 -8.80 -11.12 13.02
C THR A 92 -8.97 -12.26 12.01
N GLU A 93 -10.20 -12.54 11.57
CA GLU A 93 -10.46 -13.56 10.54
C GLU A 93 -9.88 -13.18 9.17
N LEU A 94 -9.92 -11.88 8.80
CA LEU A 94 -9.28 -11.40 7.59
C LEU A 94 -7.77 -11.68 7.61
N ILE A 95 -7.07 -11.26 8.66
CA ILE A 95 -5.61 -11.42 8.79
C ILE A 95 -5.22 -12.90 8.74
N LYS A 96 -6.02 -13.77 9.35
CA LYS A 96 -5.81 -15.22 9.25
C LYS A 96 -5.86 -15.69 7.79
N LYS A 97 -6.84 -15.24 7.00
CA LYS A 97 -6.96 -15.56 5.57
C LYS A 97 -5.82 -14.95 4.74
N GLU A 98 -5.39 -13.72 5.03
CA GLU A 98 -4.22 -13.10 4.40
C GLU A 98 -2.97 -13.99 4.58
N LYS A 99 -2.73 -14.47 5.80
CA LYS A 99 -1.62 -15.37 6.12
C LYS A 99 -1.79 -16.76 5.46
N GLU A 100 -2.99 -17.33 5.42
CA GLU A 100 -3.27 -18.62 4.76
C GLU A 100 -2.99 -18.56 3.25
N VAL A 101 -3.35 -17.47 2.58
CA VAL A 101 -2.96 -17.22 1.18
C VAL A 101 -1.44 -17.03 1.07
N GLY A 102 -0.79 -16.59 2.16
CA GLY A 102 0.65 -16.38 2.29
C GLY A 102 1.06 -14.98 1.85
N LEU A 103 0.22 -13.98 2.08
CA LEU A 103 0.61 -12.58 1.99
C LEU A 103 1.63 -12.26 3.10
N HIS A 104 2.63 -11.47 2.76
CA HIS A 104 3.64 -10.99 3.71
C HIS A 104 3.28 -9.63 4.30
N ALA A 105 2.55 -8.79 3.57
CA ALA A 105 1.91 -7.60 4.12
C ALA A 105 0.51 -7.97 4.61
N ILE A 106 0.17 -7.61 5.84
CA ILE A 106 -1.16 -7.80 6.44
C ILE A 106 -1.78 -6.44 6.76
N THR A 107 -3.10 -6.31 6.58
CA THR A 107 -3.85 -5.07 6.80
C THR A 107 -5.11 -5.31 7.63
N ASP A 108 -5.78 -4.25 8.07
CA ASP A 108 -7.13 -4.32 8.62
C ASP A 108 -8.23 -4.44 7.55
N GLY A 109 -7.85 -4.54 6.26
CA GLY A 109 -8.78 -4.56 5.15
C GLY A 109 -9.61 -3.30 4.98
N GLU A 110 -9.28 -2.24 5.73
CA GLU A 110 -10.06 -1.01 5.87
C GLU A 110 -11.45 -1.24 6.49
N PHE A 111 -11.60 -2.29 7.28
CA PHE A 111 -12.89 -2.72 7.84
C PHE A 111 -13.49 -1.72 8.82
N ARG A 112 -12.69 -0.81 9.39
CA ARG A 112 -13.15 0.26 10.28
C ARG A 112 -13.58 1.52 9.54
N ARG A 113 -13.47 1.55 8.19
CA ARG A 113 -13.72 2.74 7.37
C ARG A 113 -14.99 2.58 6.53
N ALA A 114 -15.76 3.65 6.40
CA ALA A 114 -16.82 3.76 5.40
C ALA A 114 -16.23 3.99 4.00
N THR A 115 -15.17 4.85 3.93
CA THR A 115 -14.43 5.16 2.71
C THR A 115 -12.92 5.11 2.96
N TRP A 116 -12.16 4.78 1.94
CA TRP A 116 -10.71 4.63 2.04
C TRP A 116 -9.97 5.92 2.48
N HIS A 117 -10.53 7.11 2.21
CA HIS A 117 -9.84 8.40 2.37
C HIS A 117 -10.53 9.35 3.36
N LEU A 118 -11.87 9.48 3.33
CA LEU A 118 -12.56 10.52 4.10
C LEU A 118 -12.49 10.27 5.60
N ASP A 119 -12.60 9.02 6.04
CA ASP A 119 -12.47 8.64 7.46
C ASP A 119 -11.12 9.09 8.06
N PHE A 120 -10.05 9.10 7.25
CA PHE A 120 -8.77 9.66 7.68
C PHE A 120 -8.83 11.17 7.79
N MET A 121 -9.41 11.85 6.81
CA MET A 121 -9.47 13.32 6.79
C MET A 121 -10.32 13.88 7.92
N TRP A 122 -11.43 13.21 8.26
CA TRP A 122 -12.34 13.64 9.32
C TRP A 122 -11.76 13.59 10.73
N ALA A 123 -10.68 12.84 10.92
CA ALA A 123 -9.97 12.79 12.19
C ALA A 123 -9.08 14.01 12.47
N PHE A 124 -8.92 14.91 11.50
CA PHE A 124 -8.24 16.19 11.72
C PHE A 124 -9.23 17.22 12.25
N ASP A 125 -8.81 17.98 13.28
CA ASP A 125 -9.57 19.15 13.70
C ASP A 125 -9.73 20.14 12.53
N GLY A 126 -10.87 20.75 12.43
CA GLY A 126 -11.18 21.70 11.35
C GLY A 126 -11.75 21.05 10.08
N VAL A 127 -11.90 19.72 10.05
CA VAL A 127 -12.56 19.00 8.97
C VAL A 127 -13.91 18.47 9.45
N GLY A 128 -14.97 18.76 8.70
CA GLY A 128 -16.32 18.28 8.95
C GLY A 128 -16.89 17.50 7.76
N HIS A 129 -17.99 16.81 7.99
CA HIS A 129 -18.70 16.10 6.93
C HIS A 129 -20.23 16.13 7.15
N SER A 130 -20.94 15.84 6.07
CA SER A 130 -22.41 15.68 6.09
C SER A 130 -22.83 14.72 4.98
N LYS A 131 -24.02 14.15 5.12
CA LYS A 131 -24.58 13.28 4.06
C LYS A 131 -24.68 14.04 2.74
N THR A 132 -24.21 13.41 1.65
CA THR A 132 -24.28 13.99 0.32
C THR A 132 -25.68 13.89 -0.25
N GLU A 133 -26.06 14.89 -1.09
CA GLU A 133 -27.28 14.85 -1.90
C GLU A 133 -27.03 14.36 -3.33
N THR A 134 -25.80 14.48 -3.83
CA THR A 134 -25.45 14.24 -5.24
C THR A 134 -24.46 13.11 -5.47
N GLY A 135 -23.59 12.83 -4.50
CA GLY A 135 -22.50 11.88 -4.62
C GLY A 135 -21.38 12.32 -5.56
N LEU A 136 -20.32 11.52 -5.62
CA LEU A 136 -19.21 11.70 -6.55
C LEU A 136 -19.46 10.90 -7.84
N PRO A 137 -19.25 11.48 -9.02
CA PRO A 137 -19.47 10.77 -10.29
C PRO A 137 -18.36 9.73 -10.54
N PHE A 138 -18.77 8.50 -10.86
CA PHE A 138 -17.96 7.44 -11.44
C PHE A 138 -18.50 7.06 -12.81
N HIS A 139 -17.80 6.19 -13.53
CA HIS A 139 -18.24 5.76 -14.84
C HIS A 139 -19.52 4.91 -14.73
N GLY A 140 -20.67 5.52 -15.04
CA GLY A 140 -21.99 4.88 -15.00
C GLY A 140 -22.69 4.85 -13.64
N GLU A 141 -22.05 5.28 -12.56
CA GLU A 141 -22.62 5.30 -11.20
C GLU A 141 -22.23 6.59 -10.45
N ALA A 142 -22.94 6.91 -9.37
CA ALA A 142 -22.56 7.94 -8.42
C ALA A 142 -22.25 7.30 -7.05
N ALA A 143 -21.08 7.58 -6.51
CA ALA A 143 -20.70 7.13 -5.17
C ALA A 143 -21.35 8.05 -4.12
N MET A 144 -22.33 7.54 -3.40
CA MET A 144 -23.05 8.27 -2.35
C MET A 144 -22.20 8.28 -1.06
N ILE A 145 -21.09 8.98 -1.08
CA ILE A 145 -20.19 9.19 0.06
C ILE A 145 -20.38 10.58 0.64
N ASP A 146 -20.13 10.75 1.93
CA ASP A 146 -20.38 12.02 2.62
C ASP A 146 -19.60 13.19 2.00
N ASP A 147 -20.23 14.36 1.94
CA ASP A 147 -19.56 15.61 1.57
C ASP A 147 -18.60 16.01 2.69
N THR A 148 -17.40 16.42 2.31
CA THR A 148 -16.33 16.84 3.24
C THR A 148 -16.04 18.33 3.05
N TYR A 149 -15.95 19.06 4.15
CA TYR A 149 -15.75 20.52 4.15
C TYR A 149 -14.96 20.97 5.38
N LEU A 150 -14.43 22.20 5.34
CA LEU A 150 -13.74 22.79 6.49
C LEU A 150 -14.72 23.49 7.44
N THR A 151 -14.48 23.30 8.73
CA THR A 151 -15.11 24.01 9.86
C THR A 151 -14.14 24.95 10.59
N GLY A 152 -12.84 24.85 10.23
CA GLY A 152 -11.73 25.63 10.77
C GLY A 152 -10.45 25.37 9.97
N LYS A 153 -9.30 25.81 10.49
CA LYS A 153 -8.01 25.37 9.94
C LYS A 153 -7.74 23.92 10.27
N ILE A 154 -7.05 23.23 9.38
CA ILE A 154 -6.70 21.81 9.53
C ILE A 154 -5.61 21.71 10.60
N VAL A 155 -5.87 20.94 11.65
CA VAL A 155 -4.92 20.73 12.76
C VAL A 155 -4.88 19.24 13.13
N TYR A 156 -3.67 18.67 13.15
CA TYR A 156 -3.45 17.35 13.71
C TYR A 156 -3.34 17.43 15.25
N LYS A 157 -3.96 16.50 15.96
CA LYS A 157 -3.76 16.29 17.40
C LYS A 157 -3.47 14.83 17.71
N THR A 158 -4.43 13.97 17.45
CA THR A 158 -4.35 12.51 17.60
C THR A 158 -5.15 11.90 16.48
N HIS A 159 -4.85 10.63 16.13
CA HIS A 159 -5.53 9.99 15.03
C HIS A 159 -5.92 8.55 15.35
N PRO A 160 -7.18 8.13 15.12
CA PRO A 160 -7.66 6.78 15.46
C PRO A 160 -6.90 5.69 14.70
N PHE A 161 -6.35 5.99 13.52
CA PHE A 161 -5.59 5.02 12.72
C PHE A 161 -4.30 4.55 13.41
N ILE A 162 -3.81 5.26 14.42
CA ILE A 162 -2.71 4.77 15.27
C ILE A 162 -3.14 3.50 16.04
N GLU A 163 -4.33 3.52 16.63
CA GLU A 163 -4.88 2.34 17.33
C GLU A 163 -5.30 1.24 16.35
N HIS A 164 -5.80 1.60 15.16
CA HIS A 164 -6.09 0.63 14.09
C HIS A 164 -4.80 -0.10 13.66
N PHE A 165 -3.70 0.64 13.47
CA PHE A 165 -2.40 0.04 13.17
C PHE A 165 -1.90 -0.88 14.27
N LYS A 166 -1.95 -0.44 15.53
CA LYS A 166 -1.53 -1.27 16.69
C LYS A 166 -2.33 -2.58 16.78
N PHE A 167 -3.61 -2.55 16.38
CA PHE A 167 -4.41 -3.77 16.35
C PHE A 167 -3.90 -4.77 15.31
N VAL A 168 -3.53 -4.33 14.12
CA VAL A 168 -2.96 -5.20 13.08
C VAL A 168 -1.57 -5.66 13.47
N GLN A 169 -0.74 -4.79 14.04
CA GLN A 169 0.64 -5.06 14.42
C GLN A 169 0.78 -6.25 15.38
N GLN A 170 -0.18 -6.48 16.28
CA GLN A 170 -0.13 -7.62 17.20
C GLN A 170 -0.16 -9.00 16.50
N PHE A 171 -0.51 -9.03 15.22
CA PHE A 171 -0.51 -10.24 14.40
C PHE A 171 0.75 -10.41 13.56
N GLU A 172 1.74 -9.50 13.65
CA GLU A 172 3.03 -9.68 12.98
C GLU A 172 3.74 -10.94 13.50
N ASP A 173 4.46 -11.60 12.59
CA ASP A 173 5.30 -12.72 12.89
C ASP A 173 6.57 -12.71 12.01
N GLU A 174 7.35 -13.77 12.04
CA GLU A 174 8.58 -13.90 11.25
C GLU A 174 8.37 -13.83 9.72
N ASN A 175 7.13 -13.97 9.23
CA ASN A 175 6.79 -13.98 7.81
C ASN A 175 5.91 -12.80 7.39
N THR A 176 5.40 -12.00 8.32
CA THR A 176 4.40 -10.97 8.02
C THR A 176 4.70 -9.65 8.72
N VAL A 177 4.43 -8.56 8.01
CA VAL A 177 4.54 -7.19 8.49
C VAL A 177 3.23 -6.44 8.30
N ALA A 178 2.81 -5.66 9.30
CA ALA A 178 1.63 -4.81 9.22
C ALA A 178 1.86 -3.67 8.21
N LYS A 179 0.90 -3.48 7.33
CA LYS A 179 0.82 -2.36 6.39
C LYS A 179 -0.35 -1.47 6.76
N LEU A 180 -0.09 -0.17 6.89
CA LEU A 180 -1.13 0.83 7.05
C LEU A 180 -1.33 1.59 5.73
N THR A 181 -2.58 1.68 5.27
CA THR A 181 -2.98 2.49 4.11
C THR A 181 -3.64 3.78 4.58
N ILE A 182 -3.29 4.91 3.99
CA ILE A 182 -3.90 6.21 4.24
C ILE A 182 -4.00 6.99 2.93
N PRO A 183 -4.93 7.94 2.77
CA PRO A 183 -4.90 8.82 1.61
C PRO A 183 -3.58 9.58 1.53
N ALA A 184 -3.12 9.87 0.32
CA ALA A 184 -1.96 10.72 0.11
C ALA A 184 -2.25 12.17 0.57
N PRO A 185 -1.22 12.93 0.97
CA PRO A 185 -1.39 14.37 1.23
C PRO A 185 -1.96 15.12 0.04
N ALA A 186 -1.56 14.76 -1.19
CA ALA A 186 -2.09 15.32 -2.43
C ALA A 186 -3.60 15.07 -2.58
N GLN A 187 -4.07 13.86 -2.20
CA GLN A 187 -5.50 13.53 -2.22
C GLN A 187 -6.29 14.37 -1.21
N PHE A 188 -5.73 14.63 -0.03
CA PHE A 188 -6.36 15.51 0.96
C PHE A 188 -6.42 16.95 0.46
N LEU A 189 -5.32 17.47 -0.12
CA LEU A 189 -5.29 18.80 -0.71
C LEU A 189 -6.33 18.93 -1.83
N GLU A 190 -6.37 17.95 -2.75
CA GLU A 190 -7.35 17.93 -3.84
C GLU A 190 -8.78 18.07 -3.31
N GLN A 191 -9.15 17.28 -2.31
CA GLN A 191 -10.48 17.33 -1.68
C GLN A 191 -10.85 18.73 -1.19
N MET A 192 -9.88 19.53 -0.72
CA MET A 192 -10.11 20.85 -0.14
C MET A 192 -10.07 22.00 -1.16
N ILE A 193 -9.34 21.83 -2.27
CA ILE A 193 -9.11 22.93 -3.23
C ILE A 193 -9.87 22.79 -4.55
N MET A 194 -10.57 21.69 -4.77
CA MET A 194 -11.40 21.53 -5.96
C MET A 194 -12.41 22.66 -6.11
N PRO A 195 -12.83 23.00 -7.35
CA PRO A 195 -13.75 24.11 -7.59
C PRO A 195 -15.03 24.09 -6.74
N PHE A 196 -15.57 22.90 -6.47
CA PHE A 196 -16.76 22.73 -5.61
C PHE A 196 -16.46 22.94 -4.12
N ALA A 197 -15.24 22.66 -3.64
CA ALA A 197 -14.84 22.78 -2.24
C ALA A 197 -14.24 24.16 -1.90
N TRP A 198 -13.58 24.81 -2.85
CA TRP A 198 -12.86 26.05 -2.64
C TRP A 198 -13.73 27.18 -2.05
N GLY A 199 -15.02 27.21 -2.40
CA GLY A 199 -15.96 28.17 -1.83
C GLY A 199 -16.10 28.11 -0.31
N ASN A 200 -15.94 26.92 0.27
CA ASN A 200 -15.90 26.72 1.72
C ASN A 200 -14.47 26.97 2.27
N THR A 201 -13.46 26.38 1.65
CA THR A 201 -12.06 26.41 2.09
C THR A 201 -11.53 27.83 2.22
N LYS A 202 -11.86 28.73 1.30
CA LYS A 202 -11.46 30.14 1.33
C LYS A 202 -12.01 30.96 2.51
N LYS A 203 -12.90 30.41 3.32
CA LYS A 203 -13.32 31.03 4.57
C LYS A 203 -12.25 30.95 5.66
N PHE A 204 -11.30 30.03 5.53
CA PHE A 204 -10.28 29.72 6.52
C PHE A 204 -8.84 29.90 5.99
N TYR A 205 -8.67 29.89 4.66
CA TYR A 205 -7.39 29.97 3.97
C TYR A 205 -7.48 30.94 2.78
N ASP A 206 -6.46 31.78 2.62
CA ASP A 206 -6.40 32.73 1.53
C ASP A 206 -5.93 32.07 0.23
N THR A 207 -5.06 31.04 0.32
CA THR A 207 -4.46 30.37 -0.84
C THR A 207 -4.38 28.84 -0.64
N PRO A 208 -4.37 28.06 -1.75
CA PRO A 208 -4.15 26.61 -1.68
C PRO A 208 -2.82 26.19 -1.03
N GLU A 209 -1.78 27.02 -1.13
CA GLU A 209 -0.48 26.76 -0.53
C GLU A 209 -0.54 26.77 1.01
N GLN A 210 -1.38 27.63 1.60
CA GLN A 210 -1.62 27.62 3.05
C GLN A 210 -2.33 26.35 3.50
N VAL A 211 -3.28 25.82 2.70
CA VAL A 211 -3.94 24.53 2.96
C VAL A 211 -2.90 23.39 2.89
N ALA A 212 -2.07 23.41 1.84
CA ALA A 212 -1.01 22.42 1.65
C ALA A 212 0.00 22.40 2.79
N GLU A 213 0.34 23.58 3.35
CA GLU A 213 1.24 23.70 4.50
C GLU A 213 0.68 23.01 5.75
N ASP A 214 -0.58 23.30 6.11
CA ASP A 214 -1.20 22.72 7.30
C ASP A 214 -1.40 21.19 7.13
N ILE A 215 -1.80 20.72 5.95
CA ILE A 215 -1.88 19.29 5.65
C ILE A 215 -0.51 18.62 5.77
N ALA A 216 0.54 19.19 5.15
CA ALA A 216 1.87 18.59 5.19
C ALA A 216 2.41 18.50 6.63
N ASN A 217 2.19 19.53 7.44
CA ASN A 217 2.58 19.52 8.85
C ASN A 217 1.80 18.47 9.65
N GLY A 218 0.49 18.33 9.39
CA GLY A 218 -0.34 17.29 10.00
C GLY A 218 0.12 15.88 9.66
N TYR A 219 0.50 15.64 8.41
CA TYR A 219 1.05 14.34 7.99
C TYR A 219 2.42 14.04 8.62
N LYS A 220 3.31 15.03 8.77
CA LYS A 220 4.58 14.86 9.48
C LYS A 220 4.38 14.39 10.92
N GLU A 221 3.44 15.01 11.65
CA GLU A 221 3.12 14.58 13.01
C GLU A 221 2.45 13.20 13.04
N PHE A 222 1.51 12.92 12.13
CA PHE A 222 0.91 11.59 12.01
C PHE A 222 1.98 10.51 11.74
N ILE A 223 2.89 10.75 10.79
CA ILE A 223 3.97 9.81 10.44
C ILE A 223 4.88 9.57 11.65
N LYS A 224 5.19 10.59 12.41
CA LYS A 224 5.97 10.47 13.66
C LYS A 224 5.25 9.59 14.69
N ASP A 225 3.95 9.81 14.88
CA ASP A 225 3.16 9.04 15.86
C ASP A 225 2.98 7.59 15.43
N VAL A 226 2.67 7.32 14.16
CA VAL A 226 2.52 5.93 13.68
C VAL A 226 3.86 5.19 13.64
N TYR A 227 4.97 5.89 13.35
CA TYR A 227 6.31 5.33 13.47
C TYR A 227 6.65 4.97 14.93
N ALA A 228 6.34 5.87 15.87
CA ALA A 228 6.52 5.60 17.30
C ALA A 228 5.64 4.44 17.80
N ALA A 229 4.48 4.21 17.18
CA ALA A 229 3.64 3.04 17.40
C ALA A 229 4.21 1.75 16.81
N GLY A 230 5.31 1.80 16.04
CA GLY A 230 6.00 0.65 15.47
C GLY A 230 5.81 0.46 13.96
N CYS A 231 5.07 1.32 13.26
CA CYS A 231 4.87 1.20 11.82
C CYS A 231 6.19 1.32 11.04
N ARG A 232 6.41 0.39 10.11
CA ARG A 232 7.55 0.39 9.19
C ARG A 232 7.12 0.27 7.72
N ASN A 233 5.83 0.09 7.47
CA ASN A 233 5.26 -0.08 6.13
C ASN A 233 3.98 0.76 5.99
N LEU A 234 4.12 1.96 5.42
CA LEU A 234 3.05 2.91 5.19
C LEU A 234 2.77 3.01 3.69
N GLN A 235 1.52 3.04 3.30
CA GLN A 235 1.11 3.25 1.91
C GLN A 235 0.23 4.50 1.80
N PHE A 236 0.58 5.39 0.89
CA PHE A 236 -0.26 6.47 0.42
C PHE A 236 -1.14 5.98 -0.72
N ASP A 237 -2.43 6.23 -0.63
CA ASP A 237 -3.38 5.98 -1.71
C ASP A 237 -3.73 7.32 -2.37
N ASP A 238 -3.44 7.46 -3.65
CA ASP A 238 -3.45 8.73 -4.38
C ASP A 238 -4.21 8.63 -5.71
N CYS A 239 -5.46 9.07 -5.73
CA CYS A 239 -6.26 9.18 -6.95
C CYS A 239 -5.95 10.46 -7.74
N SER A 240 -5.30 11.46 -7.13
CA SER A 240 -5.08 12.77 -7.76
C SER A 240 -4.28 12.66 -9.06
N TRP A 241 -3.26 11.79 -9.09
CA TRP A 241 -2.47 11.52 -10.30
C TRP A 241 -3.27 10.83 -11.39
N GLY A 242 -4.22 9.96 -11.03
CA GLY A 242 -5.17 9.36 -11.97
C GLY A 242 -6.07 10.41 -12.63
N MET A 243 -6.54 11.37 -11.84
CA MET A 243 -7.37 12.49 -12.35
C MET A 243 -6.57 13.43 -13.25
N VAL A 244 -5.30 13.69 -12.93
CA VAL A 244 -4.41 14.57 -13.72
C VAL A 244 -4.11 14.02 -15.12
N VAL A 245 -4.05 12.69 -15.30
CA VAL A 245 -3.81 12.10 -16.64
C VAL A 245 -5.06 11.87 -17.44
N ASP A 246 -6.25 12.08 -16.87
CA ASP A 246 -7.52 11.93 -17.57
C ASP A 246 -7.69 13.00 -18.66
N PRO A 247 -8.26 12.67 -19.82
CA PRO A 247 -8.56 13.66 -20.88
C PRO A 247 -9.43 14.82 -20.38
N SER A 248 -10.24 14.62 -19.35
CA SER A 248 -11.09 15.66 -18.75
C SER A 248 -10.39 16.49 -17.68
N ALA A 249 -9.12 16.26 -17.36
CA ALA A 249 -8.38 16.84 -16.23
C ALA A 249 -8.52 18.38 -16.18
N CYS A 250 -8.32 19.07 -17.30
CA CYS A 250 -8.45 20.54 -17.31
C CYS A 250 -9.85 21.01 -16.91
N LYS A 251 -10.90 20.27 -17.29
CA LYS A 251 -12.28 20.58 -16.90
C LYS A 251 -12.51 20.25 -15.42
N PHE A 252 -12.04 19.10 -14.98
CA PHE A 252 -12.17 18.65 -13.59
C PHE A 252 -11.54 19.63 -12.61
N PHE A 253 -10.29 20.05 -12.87
CA PHE A 253 -9.57 21.02 -12.05
C PHE A 253 -9.94 22.50 -12.35
N GLY A 254 -10.84 22.77 -13.27
CA GLY A 254 -11.23 24.14 -13.66
C GLY A 254 -10.03 24.97 -14.16
N THR A 255 -9.12 24.37 -14.93
CA THR A 255 -7.84 24.97 -15.31
C THR A 255 -7.50 24.80 -16.79
N THR A 256 -6.35 25.35 -17.20
CA THR A 256 -5.75 25.22 -18.53
C THR A 256 -4.64 24.16 -18.53
N PRO A 257 -4.13 23.69 -19.69
CA PRO A 257 -2.96 22.80 -19.72
C PRO A 257 -1.74 23.34 -18.96
N ALA A 258 -1.46 24.66 -19.06
CA ALA A 258 -0.39 25.29 -18.30
C ALA A 258 -0.67 25.33 -16.78
N GLY A 259 -1.92 25.49 -16.38
CA GLY A 259 -2.35 25.40 -15.00
C GLY A 259 -2.29 23.97 -14.46
N LEU A 260 -2.56 22.97 -15.29
CA LEU A 260 -2.43 21.57 -14.93
C LEU A 260 -0.98 21.17 -14.58
N GLU A 261 0.01 21.74 -15.30
CA GLU A 261 1.43 21.53 -14.93
C GLU A 261 1.77 22.12 -13.56
N LYS A 262 1.16 23.25 -13.18
CA LYS A 262 1.31 23.80 -11.82
C LYS A 262 0.69 22.88 -10.78
N ILE A 263 -0.50 22.33 -11.05
CA ILE A 263 -1.17 21.38 -10.17
C ILE A 263 -0.29 20.16 -9.95
N LYS A 264 0.28 19.56 -11.00
CA LYS A 264 1.22 18.42 -10.86
C LYS A 264 2.37 18.71 -9.91
N ASN A 265 2.99 19.89 -10.02
CA ASN A 265 4.06 20.29 -9.12
C ASN A 265 3.56 20.48 -7.69
N THR A 266 2.39 21.08 -7.49
CA THR A 266 1.79 21.25 -6.15
C THR A 266 1.50 19.90 -5.48
N LEU A 267 0.94 18.91 -6.24
CA LEU A 267 0.68 17.56 -5.73
C LEU A 267 1.98 16.84 -5.35
N LEU A 268 3.02 16.95 -6.20
CA LEU A 268 4.35 16.40 -5.89
C LEU A 268 4.96 17.04 -4.65
N ASP A 269 4.91 18.37 -4.58
CA ASP A 269 5.55 19.14 -3.51
C ASP A 269 4.92 18.81 -2.14
N ILE A 270 3.59 18.71 -2.06
CA ILE A 270 2.91 18.36 -0.81
C ILE A 270 3.23 16.92 -0.38
N ASN A 271 3.22 15.94 -1.29
CA ASN A 271 3.59 14.56 -0.96
C ASN A 271 5.01 14.49 -0.43
N ASN A 272 5.98 15.09 -1.13
CA ASN A 272 7.38 15.11 -0.71
C ASN A 272 7.60 15.85 0.60
N LYS A 273 6.95 17.01 0.79
CA LYS A 273 7.04 17.81 2.02
C LYS A 273 6.52 17.04 3.23
N SER A 274 5.44 16.29 3.07
CA SER A 274 4.81 15.51 4.13
C SER A 274 5.68 14.37 4.67
N ILE A 275 6.60 13.86 3.85
CA ILE A 275 7.51 12.75 4.21
C ILE A 275 8.94 13.20 4.45
N GLU A 276 9.20 14.50 4.36
CA GLU A 276 10.53 15.06 4.59
C GLU A 276 10.98 14.81 6.04
N GLY A 277 12.17 14.23 6.19
CA GLY A 277 12.73 13.89 7.51
C GLY A 277 12.15 12.62 8.13
N LYS A 278 11.39 11.81 7.38
CA LYS A 278 10.95 10.49 7.85
C LYS A 278 12.14 9.61 8.24
N PRO A 279 12.00 8.70 9.21
CA PRO A 279 13.03 7.70 9.52
C PRO A 279 13.42 6.86 8.31
N GLU A 280 14.69 6.49 8.20
CA GLU A 280 15.23 5.73 7.05
C GLU A 280 14.62 4.33 6.93
N ASP A 281 14.31 3.69 8.06
CA ASP A 281 13.70 2.37 8.12
C ASP A 281 12.16 2.38 7.97
N LEU A 282 11.54 3.53 7.80
CA LEU A 282 10.14 3.64 7.43
C LEU A 282 10.01 3.59 5.89
N VAL A 283 9.44 2.51 5.39
CA VAL A 283 9.09 2.40 3.98
C VAL A 283 7.76 3.11 3.75
N ILE A 284 7.75 4.06 2.80
CA ILE A 284 6.53 4.71 2.30
C ILE A 284 6.39 4.41 0.82
N ASN A 285 5.29 3.76 0.47
CA ASN A 285 4.90 3.46 -0.90
C ASN A 285 3.72 4.35 -1.31
N THR A 286 3.46 4.53 -2.60
CA THR A 286 2.25 5.17 -3.10
C THR A 286 1.50 4.28 -4.07
N HIS A 287 0.19 4.18 -3.91
CA HIS A 287 -0.71 3.58 -4.87
C HIS A 287 -1.38 4.67 -5.70
N VAL A 288 -1.14 4.63 -7.00
CA VAL A 288 -1.74 5.58 -7.96
C VAL A 288 -3.04 4.98 -8.47
N CYS A 289 -4.14 5.38 -7.84
CA CYS A 289 -5.47 4.90 -8.14
C CYS A 289 -6.12 5.69 -9.30
N ARG A 290 -7.09 5.07 -9.96
CA ARG A 290 -7.94 5.69 -10.99
C ARG A 290 -9.41 5.77 -10.58
N GLY A 291 -9.66 5.63 -9.28
CA GLY A 291 -10.98 5.40 -8.73
C GLY A 291 -11.39 3.93 -8.81
N ASN A 292 -11.94 3.43 -7.72
CA ASN A 292 -12.42 2.05 -7.62
C ASN A 292 -13.68 2.04 -6.75
N PHE A 293 -14.83 1.98 -7.38
CA PHE A 293 -16.13 2.00 -6.71
C PHE A 293 -17.08 1.04 -7.39
N HIS A 294 -17.59 0.05 -6.64
CA HIS A 294 -18.61 -0.90 -7.08
C HIS A 294 -18.31 -1.50 -8.47
N SER A 295 -17.05 -1.91 -8.70
CA SER A 295 -16.51 -2.46 -9.95
C SER A 295 -16.42 -1.48 -11.13
N THR A 296 -16.45 -0.16 -10.88
CA THR A 296 -16.21 0.86 -11.89
C THR A 296 -15.02 1.77 -11.51
N TYR A 297 -14.70 2.73 -12.37
CA TYR A 297 -13.58 3.65 -12.21
C TYR A 297 -14.00 5.11 -12.45
N ALA A 298 -13.18 6.06 -12.01
CA ALA A 298 -13.43 7.50 -12.20
C ALA A 298 -12.62 8.11 -13.34
N SER A 299 -11.39 7.65 -13.59
CA SER A 299 -10.48 8.26 -14.56
C SER A 299 -9.76 7.25 -15.44
N SER A 300 -9.25 7.72 -16.56
CA SER A 300 -8.46 6.97 -17.53
C SER A 300 -7.31 7.83 -18.07
N GLY A 301 -6.32 7.21 -18.70
CA GLY A 301 -5.17 7.91 -19.30
C GLY A 301 -3.84 7.24 -18.99
N ALA A 302 -2.89 7.32 -19.92
CA ALA A 302 -1.56 6.75 -19.76
C ALA A 302 -0.73 7.54 -18.75
N TYR A 303 0.15 6.87 -18.01
CA TYR A 303 1.08 7.50 -17.06
C TYR A 303 2.12 8.42 -17.72
N THR A 304 2.20 8.44 -19.06
CA THR A 304 3.13 9.29 -19.82
C THR A 304 3.03 10.76 -19.40
N GLY A 305 1.80 11.25 -19.15
CA GLY A 305 1.54 12.64 -18.77
C GLY A 305 2.09 13.06 -17.39
N VAL A 306 2.45 12.11 -16.52
CA VAL A 306 2.95 12.37 -15.16
C VAL A 306 4.32 11.75 -14.88
N ALA A 307 4.83 10.90 -15.76
CA ALA A 307 6.03 10.12 -15.51
C ALA A 307 7.26 10.96 -15.14
N ALA A 308 7.49 12.06 -15.84
CA ALA A 308 8.63 12.95 -15.59
C ALA A 308 8.52 13.75 -14.27
N THR A 309 7.32 13.86 -13.70
CA THR A 309 7.07 14.51 -12.42
C THR A 309 6.98 13.47 -11.31
N LEU A 310 6.00 12.59 -11.39
CA LEU A 310 5.72 11.58 -10.37
C LEU A 310 6.86 10.57 -10.22
N PHE A 311 7.13 9.77 -11.25
CA PHE A 311 8.10 8.67 -11.15
C PHE A 311 9.55 9.13 -10.96
N ALA A 312 9.90 10.28 -11.54
CA ALA A 312 11.24 10.82 -11.42
C ALA A 312 11.53 11.51 -10.09
N LYS A 313 10.52 12.13 -9.45
CA LYS A 313 10.76 13.12 -8.39
C LYS A 313 10.06 12.84 -7.06
N GLU A 314 9.06 11.98 -6.99
CA GLU A 314 8.42 11.66 -5.71
C GLU A 314 9.35 10.78 -4.86
N ASN A 315 9.48 11.10 -3.56
CA ASN A 315 10.45 10.49 -2.64
C ASN A 315 9.90 9.25 -1.92
N VAL A 316 9.13 8.43 -2.62
CA VAL A 316 8.60 7.16 -2.12
C VAL A 316 9.52 5.98 -2.46
N ASN A 317 9.31 4.84 -1.79
CA ASN A 317 10.09 3.62 -2.00
C ASN A 317 9.55 2.77 -3.17
N ALA A 318 8.25 2.82 -3.43
CA ALA A 318 7.65 2.08 -4.54
C ALA A 318 6.33 2.71 -5.00
N TYR A 319 5.92 2.32 -6.21
CA TYR A 319 4.65 2.65 -6.83
C TYR A 319 3.81 1.40 -7.03
N TYR A 320 2.54 1.41 -6.58
CA TYR A 320 1.51 0.45 -6.95
C TYR A 320 0.69 1.08 -8.08
N LEU A 321 0.78 0.52 -9.29
CA LEU A 321 0.23 1.14 -10.50
C LEU A 321 -0.85 0.25 -11.11
N GLU A 322 -2.01 0.84 -11.44
CA GLU A 322 -3.06 0.14 -12.16
C GLU A 322 -2.65 -0.09 -13.62
N TYR A 323 -2.64 -1.36 -14.01
CA TYR A 323 -2.36 -1.82 -15.37
C TYR A 323 -3.24 -3.01 -15.76
N ASP A 324 -4.43 -3.16 -15.17
CA ASP A 324 -5.34 -4.29 -15.39
C ASP A 324 -5.98 -4.28 -16.78
N ASP A 325 -6.11 -3.12 -17.42
CA ASP A 325 -6.64 -2.97 -18.77
C ASP A 325 -5.92 -1.87 -19.58
N GLU A 326 -6.40 -1.61 -20.79
CA GLU A 326 -5.80 -0.68 -21.74
C GLU A 326 -5.95 0.81 -21.38
N ARG A 327 -6.85 1.19 -20.45
CA ARG A 327 -7.06 2.59 -20.03
C ARG A 327 -5.81 3.22 -19.41
N SER A 328 -4.89 2.41 -18.90
CA SER A 328 -3.63 2.85 -18.30
C SER A 328 -2.48 3.04 -19.29
N GLY A 329 -2.68 2.67 -20.56
CA GLY A 329 -1.64 2.70 -21.59
C GLY A 329 -0.56 1.63 -21.40
N GLY A 330 0.57 1.81 -22.06
CA GLY A 330 1.70 0.89 -22.02
C GLY A 330 2.68 1.15 -20.88
N PHE A 331 3.73 0.31 -20.80
CA PHE A 331 4.73 0.34 -19.72
C PHE A 331 5.90 1.30 -19.97
N GLU A 332 5.99 1.95 -21.14
CA GLU A 332 7.08 2.87 -21.47
C GLU A 332 7.34 3.96 -20.39
N PRO A 333 6.32 4.53 -19.72
CA PRO A 333 6.52 5.50 -18.65
C PRO A 333 7.41 5.01 -17.49
N LEU A 334 7.51 3.69 -17.27
CA LEU A 334 8.32 3.09 -16.21
C LEU A 334 9.82 3.37 -16.34
N LYS A 335 10.31 3.71 -17.52
CA LYS A 335 11.70 4.17 -17.72
C LYS A 335 12.07 5.42 -16.91
N ASN A 336 11.07 6.17 -16.43
CA ASN A 336 11.26 7.35 -15.60
C ASN A 336 11.33 7.05 -14.10
N VAL A 337 11.14 5.80 -13.68
CA VAL A 337 11.24 5.40 -12.27
C VAL A 337 12.71 5.42 -11.85
N THR A 338 13.11 6.45 -11.10
CA THR A 338 14.49 6.72 -10.71
C THR A 338 14.94 5.91 -9.48
N GLY A 339 16.26 5.81 -9.30
CA GLY A 339 16.86 5.13 -8.15
C GLY A 339 16.57 3.62 -8.13
N ASP A 340 16.38 3.10 -6.96
CA ASP A 340 16.07 1.69 -6.64
C ASP A 340 14.57 1.45 -6.37
N LYS A 341 13.73 2.45 -6.61
CA LYS A 341 12.28 2.37 -6.40
C LYS A 341 11.69 1.16 -7.11
N LYS A 342 10.85 0.40 -6.41
CA LYS A 342 10.11 -0.73 -6.97
C LYS A 342 8.82 -0.28 -7.66
N VAL A 343 8.32 -1.13 -8.56
CA VAL A 343 7.00 -0.96 -9.18
C VAL A 343 6.19 -2.24 -8.97
N VAL A 344 5.06 -2.10 -8.31
CA VAL A 344 4.07 -3.16 -8.14
C VAL A 344 3.06 -3.02 -9.27
N LEU A 345 3.12 -3.97 -10.19
CA LEU A 345 2.24 -4.01 -11.36
C LEU A 345 0.86 -4.55 -10.96
N GLY A 346 -0.13 -3.69 -10.94
CA GLY A 346 -1.52 -4.03 -10.71
C GLY A 346 -2.15 -4.60 -11.98
N LEU A 347 -1.85 -5.86 -12.30
CA LEU A 347 -2.27 -6.53 -13.53
C LEU A 347 -3.54 -7.37 -13.37
N ILE A 348 -3.95 -7.65 -12.13
CA ILE A 348 -5.12 -8.47 -11.83
C ILE A 348 -6.27 -7.53 -11.45
N THR A 349 -7.37 -7.57 -12.21
CA THR A 349 -8.51 -6.70 -11.93
C THR A 349 -9.27 -7.13 -10.68
N THR A 350 -9.70 -6.16 -9.86
CA THR A 350 -10.65 -6.37 -8.76
C THR A 350 -12.08 -6.00 -9.15
N LYS A 351 -12.34 -5.69 -10.42
CA LYS A 351 -13.64 -5.23 -10.94
C LYS A 351 -14.48 -6.34 -11.55
N SER A 352 -13.86 -7.49 -11.84
CA SER A 352 -14.49 -8.66 -12.46
C SER A 352 -14.07 -9.94 -11.73
N PRO A 353 -14.98 -10.93 -11.58
CA PRO A 353 -14.67 -12.22 -10.96
C PRO A 353 -13.80 -13.12 -11.82
N GLU A 354 -13.77 -12.92 -13.16
CA GLU A 354 -13.00 -13.75 -14.06
C GLU A 354 -11.50 -13.71 -13.72
N LEU A 355 -10.88 -14.90 -13.67
CA LEU A 355 -9.44 -14.99 -13.47
C LEU A 355 -8.71 -14.73 -14.78
N GLU A 356 -7.66 -13.95 -14.71
CA GLU A 356 -6.77 -13.66 -15.82
C GLU A 356 -5.98 -14.91 -16.24
N ASP A 357 -5.65 -15.01 -17.53
CA ASP A 357 -4.73 -16.04 -18.02
C ASP A 357 -3.31 -15.79 -17.50
N GLU A 358 -2.73 -16.83 -16.89
CA GLU A 358 -1.41 -16.73 -16.25
C GLU A 358 -0.31 -16.34 -17.25
N GLN A 359 -0.35 -16.89 -18.48
CA GLN A 359 0.68 -16.60 -19.48
C GLN A 359 0.59 -15.16 -19.97
N VAL A 360 -0.63 -14.66 -20.17
CA VAL A 360 -0.86 -13.26 -20.54
C VAL A 360 -0.26 -12.31 -19.47
N ILE A 361 -0.48 -12.59 -18.19
CA ILE A 361 0.10 -11.76 -17.10
C ILE A 361 1.62 -11.87 -17.08
N ILE A 362 2.19 -13.08 -17.25
CA ILE A 362 3.65 -13.28 -17.32
C ILE A 362 4.24 -12.50 -18.50
N ASP A 363 3.61 -12.54 -19.66
CA ASP A 363 4.07 -11.81 -20.86
C ASP A 363 4.02 -10.29 -20.63
N ARG A 364 3.01 -9.77 -19.94
CA ARG A 364 2.93 -8.36 -19.56
C ARG A 364 4.00 -7.96 -18.53
N ILE A 365 4.34 -8.81 -17.57
CA ILE A 365 5.48 -8.58 -16.67
C ILE A 365 6.79 -8.50 -17.46
N ASN A 366 7.00 -9.42 -18.42
CA ASN A 366 8.17 -9.42 -19.28
C ASN A 366 8.21 -8.20 -20.22
N GLU A 367 7.07 -7.68 -20.63
CA GLU A 367 6.99 -6.43 -21.38
C GLU A 367 7.42 -5.24 -20.51
N ALA A 368 6.91 -5.13 -19.27
CA ALA A 368 7.32 -4.11 -18.33
C ALA A 368 8.83 -4.17 -18.02
N ALA A 369 9.40 -5.39 -17.95
CA ALA A 369 10.82 -5.61 -17.71
C ALA A 369 11.75 -5.08 -18.82
N LYS A 370 11.23 -4.65 -19.97
CA LYS A 370 11.98 -3.93 -21.00
C LYS A 370 12.31 -2.49 -20.60
N TYR A 371 11.59 -1.92 -19.64
CA TYR A 371 11.71 -0.52 -19.22
C TYR A 371 12.26 -0.33 -17.81
N ILE A 372 12.16 -1.35 -16.96
CA ILE A 372 12.67 -1.35 -15.59
C ILE A 372 13.15 -2.77 -15.24
N PRO A 373 14.27 -2.95 -14.49
CA PRO A 373 14.77 -4.28 -14.13
C PRO A 373 13.73 -5.17 -13.46
N LEU A 374 13.70 -6.46 -13.82
CA LEU A 374 12.72 -7.43 -13.31
C LEU A 374 12.75 -7.59 -11.78
N ASP A 375 13.92 -7.43 -11.17
CA ASP A 375 14.10 -7.48 -9.71
C ASP A 375 13.45 -6.30 -8.98
N ARG A 376 13.18 -5.20 -9.68
CA ARG A 376 12.43 -4.04 -9.18
C ARG A 376 10.91 -4.15 -9.43
N LEU A 377 10.46 -5.18 -10.15
CA LEU A 377 9.04 -5.43 -10.39
C LEU A 377 8.46 -6.37 -9.34
N CYS A 378 7.20 -6.11 -8.99
CA CYS A 378 6.34 -6.92 -8.14
C CYS A 378 4.96 -7.02 -8.79
N LEU A 379 4.07 -7.88 -8.26
CA LEU A 379 2.73 -8.11 -8.79
C LEU A 379 1.67 -7.92 -7.69
N SER A 380 0.56 -7.27 -8.04
CA SER A 380 -0.62 -7.15 -7.18
C SER A 380 -1.92 -7.11 -8.00
N PRO A 381 -3.08 -7.17 -7.34
CA PRO A 381 -4.31 -6.62 -7.91
C PRO A 381 -4.13 -5.13 -8.22
N GLN A 382 -4.93 -4.60 -9.19
CA GLN A 382 -4.77 -3.23 -9.65
C GLN A 382 -5.16 -2.19 -8.58
N CYS A 383 -6.09 -2.55 -7.67
CA CYS A 383 -6.54 -1.74 -6.55
C CYS A 383 -6.97 -2.67 -5.41
N GLY A 384 -7.54 -2.13 -4.31
CA GLY A 384 -8.24 -2.92 -3.32
C GLY A 384 -9.56 -3.50 -3.84
N PHE A 385 -10.17 -4.40 -3.08
CA PHE A 385 -11.46 -5.02 -3.42
C PHE A 385 -12.66 -4.21 -2.96
N ALA A 386 -12.46 -3.27 -2.02
CA ALA A 386 -13.54 -2.48 -1.46
C ALA A 386 -13.04 -1.13 -0.91
N SER A 387 -12.86 -0.16 -1.79
CA SER A 387 -12.45 1.21 -1.42
C SER A 387 -13.53 1.97 -0.62
N CYS A 388 -14.79 1.53 -0.73
CA CYS A 388 -15.91 1.94 0.10
C CYS A 388 -16.60 0.70 0.67
N GLU A 389 -17.42 0.87 1.69
CA GLU A 389 -18.10 -0.23 2.39
C GLU A 389 -18.92 -1.14 1.45
N ILE A 390 -19.51 -0.58 0.39
CA ILE A 390 -20.28 -1.33 -0.60
C ILE A 390 -19.44 -2.45 -1.25
N GLY A 391 -18.14 -2.19 -1.52
CA GLY A 391 -17.23 -3.11 -2.19
C GLY A 391 -17.48 -3.28 -3.68
N ASN A 392 -16.60 -4.03 -4.33
CA ASN A 392 -16.74 -4.42 -5.74
C ASN A 392 -17.70 -5.62 -5.87
N LYS A 393 -18.19 -5.84 -7.11
CA LYS A 393 -19.17 -6.90 -7.46
C LYS A 393 -18.50 -8.27 -7.59
N LEU A 394 -17.83 -8.69 -6.53
CA LEU A 394 -17.19 -9.98 -6.38
C LEU A 394 -17.66 -10.63 -5.07
N THR A 395 -17.60 -11.94 -5.04
CA THR A 395 -17.71 -12.70 -3.79
C THR A 395 -16.37 -12.73 -3.06
N GLU A 396 -16.41 -13.05 -1.79
CA GLU A 396 -15.18 -13.22 -0.99
C GLU A 396 -14.30 -14.34 -1.55
N GLU A 397 -14.87 -15.44 -2.04
CA GLU A 397 -14.07 -16.54 -2.63
C GLU A 397 -13.37 -16.12 -3.94
N GLU A 398 -14.03 -15.34 -4.78
CA GLU A 398 -13.43 -14.77 -5.98
C GLU A 398 -12.29 -13.79 -5.63
N GLN A 399 -12.45 -12.97 -4.60
CA GLN A 399 -11.36 -12.13 -4.07
C GLN A 399 -10.14 -12.98 -3.69
N TRP A 400 -10.32 -14.07 -2.95
CA TRP A 400 -9.24 -14.95 -2.54
C TRP A 400 -8.64 -15.73 -3.72
N ALA A 401 -9.46 -16.10 -4.72
CA ALA A 401 -8.97 -16.74 -5.94
C ALA A 401 -8.03 -15.81 -6.73
N LYS A 402 -8.34 -14.51 -6.83
CA LYS A 402 -7.46 -13.48 -7.43
C LYS A 402 -6.11 -13.42 -6.72
N LEU A 403 -6.09 -13.38 -5.40
CA LEU A 403 -4.84 -13.33 -4.61
C LEU A 403 -4.01 -14.62 -4.73
N ARG A 404 -4.66 -15.77 -4.78
CA ARG A 404 -3.98 -17.05 -5.08
C ARG A 404 -3.35 -17.04 -6.47
N LEU A 405 -4.02 -16.43 -7.46
CA LEU A 405 -3.49 -16.28 -8.82
C LEU A 405 -2.25 -15.36 -8.81
N VAL A 406 -2.30 -14.20 -8.13
CA VAL A 406 -1.15 -13.28 -7.97
C VAL A 406 0.05 -14.06 -7.41
N LYS A 407 -0.13 -14.78 -6.30
CA LYS A 407 0.94 -15.60 -5.68
C LYS A 407 1.49 -16.66 -6.63
N LYS A 408 0.60 -17.36 -7.34
CA LYS A 408 0.98 -18.43 -8.28
C LYS A 408 1.86 -17.89 -9.42
N ILE A 409 1.48 -16.73 -9.99
CA ILE A 409 2.24 -16.08 -11.05
C ILE A 409 3.57 -15.55 -10.50
N ALA A 410 3.56 -14.88 -9.36
CA ALA A 410 4.78 -14.36 -8.73
C ALA A 410 5.81 -15.49 -8.50
N LYS A 411 5.36 -16.64 -8.01
CA LYS A 411 6.23 -17.83 -7.87
C LYS A 411 6.83 -18.32 -9.19
N LYS A 412 6.12 -18.20 -10.31
CA LYS A 412 6.64 -18.60 -11.63
C LYS A 412 7.69 -17.61 -12.16
N VAL A 413 7.55 -16.34 -11.84
CA VAL A 413 8.40 -15.27 -12.39
C VAL A 413 9.65 -15.03 -11.54
N TRP A 414 9.52 -15.08 -10.22
CA TRP A 414 10.61 -14.71 -9.30
C TRP A 414 11.12 -15.87 -8.42
N GLY A 415 10.46 -17.01 -8.38
CA GLY A 415 10.84 -18.22 -7.60
C GLY A 415 10.09 -18.27 -6.29
#